data_1ea0ceb4e5fdde85128f8fd92cfed8d5
#
_entry.id   1ea0ceb4e5fdde85128f8fd92cfed8d5
#
_cell.length_a   1.000
_cell.length_b   1.000
_cell.length_c   1.000
_cell.angle_alpha   90.00
_cell.angle_beta   90.00
_cell.angle_gamma   90.00
#
_symmetry.space_group_name_H-M   'P 1'
#
loop_
_entity.id
_entity.type
_entity.pdbx_description
1 polymer ?
#
loop_
_entity_poly.entity_id
_entity_poly.type
_entity_poly.pdbx_seq_one_letter_code
_entity_poly.pdbx_strand_id
1 'polypeptide(L)'
;MVSDPRDELAAVPDIITTDGGEGFSAFAVSRWPGLVRLAFGLTGDRWMAEDIAQTALARAYVAWRRVSRADDPDAYLRRILVNASHRRFRARRVTEQPGDLPETPVDGPADLVGERAALLAALRQLPPRQRTVIVLRYWADLTDAQIAATLGCSPGTVRSQLSRALARLRESPALGEGDDG
;
A
#
# COMPACT_ATOMS: atom_id res chain seq x y z
N MET A 1 24.37 18.28 -43.35
CA MET A 1 22.93 18.46 -43.10
C MET A 1 22.64 17.72 -41.82
N VAL A 2 22.74 18.46 -40.72
CA VAL A 2 22.63 17.91 -39.35
C VAL A 2 21.15 18.00 -38.97
N SER A 3 20.51 16.86 -38.75
CA SER A 3 19.12 16.80 -38.31
C SER A 3 19.04 17.32 -36.86
N ASP A 4 18.15 18.28 -36.64
CA ASP A 4 17.87 18.93 -35.37
C ASP A 4 17.28 17.90 -34.40
N PRO A 5 17.83 17.70 -33.17
CA PRO A 5 17.32 16.77 -32.19
C PRO A 5 15.96 17.17 -31.56
N ARG A 6 15.32 18.23 -32.08
CA ARG A 6 14.00 18.69 -31.60
C ARG A 6 12.82 18.06 -32.34
N ASP A 7 13.07 17.32 -33.45
CA ASP A 7 12.01 16.66 -34.22
C ASP A 7 11.62 15.25 -33.71
N GLU A 8 12.30 14.72 -32.70
CA GLU A 8 12.03 13.37 -32.16
C GLU A 8 11.12 13.37 -30.95
N LEU A 9 10.58 14.55 -30.53
CA LEU A 9 9.64 14.69 -29.43
C LEU A 9 8.16 14.77 -29.87
N ALA A 10 7.86 14.47 -31.12
CA ALA A 10 6.53 14.64 -31.73
C ALA A 10 5.87 13.29 -32.01
N ALA A 11 5.74 12.40 -31.00
CA ALA A 11 4.77 11.33 -31.03
C ALA A 11 4.44 10.88 -29.59
N VAL A 12 4.00 11.81 -28.74
CA VAL A 12 3.15 11.44 -27.61
C VAL A 12 1.78 11.19 -28.25
N PRO A 13 1.27 9.94 -28.28
CA PRO A 13 -0.05 9.72 -28.82
C PRO A 13 -1.04 10.53 -28.00
N ASP A 14 -1.95 11.25 -28.67
CA ASP A 14 -3.12 11.94 -28.12
C ASP A 14 -4.01 10.97 -27.33
N ILE A 15 -3.57 10.57 -26.14
CA ILE A 15 -4.35 9.78 -25.17
C ILE A 15 -4.98 10.68 -24.11
N ILE A 16 -4.94 11.98 -24.31
CA ILE A 16 -5.67 12.94 -23.49
C ILE A 16 -6.99 13.25 -24.18
N THR A 17 -7.85 12.25 -24.28
CA THR A 17 -9.26 12.52 -24.57
C THR A 17 -9.87 13.11 -23.30
N THR A 18 -10.30 14.32 -23.38
CA THR A 18 -10.63 15.32 -22.36
C THR A 18 -11.70 14.89 -21.34
N ASP A 19 -12.42 13.79 -21.51
CA ASP A 19 -13.51 13.35 -20.66
C ASP A 19 -13.11 12.32 -19.58
N GLY A 20 -12.03 11.58 -19.78
CA GLY A 20 -11.53 10.60 -18.80
C GLY A 20 -10.52 11.18 -17.79
N GLY A 21 -9.83 12.26 -18.17
CA GLY A 21 -8.75 12.85 -17.39
C GLY A 21 -9.22 13.65 -16.19
N GLU A 22 -10.28 14.44 -16.34
CA GLU A 22 -10.80 15.29 -15.26
C GLU A 22 -11.44 14.45 -14.14
N GLY A 23 -12.25 13.45 -14.48
CA GLY A 23 -12.86 12.55 -13.52
C GLY A 23 -11.83 11.73 -12.74
N PHE A 24 -10.75 11.26 -13.41
CA PHE A 24 -9.66 10.57 -12.75
C PHE A 24 -8.86 11.49 -11.83
N SER A 25 -8.55 12.71 -12.26
CA SER A 25 -7.79 13.67 -11.46
C SER A 25 -8.48 13.98 -10.14
N ALA A 26 -9.77 14.30 -10.17
CA ALA A 26 -10.57 14.54 -8.97
C ALA A 26 -10.62 13.28 -8.05
N PHE A 27 -10.80 12.10 -8.63
CA PHE A 27 -10.76 10.83 -7.92
C PHE A 27 -9.40 10.60 -7.27
N ALA A 28 -8.30 10.78 -7.99
CA ALA A 28 -6.95 10.56 -7.49
C ALA A 28 -6.61 11.51 -6.34
N VAL A 29 -6.89 12.81 -6.50
CA VAL A 29 -6.65 13.83 -5.46
C VAL A 29 -7.41 13.50 -4.19
N SER A 30 -8.69 13.15 -4.29
CA SER A 30 -9.53 12.84 -3.12
C SER A 30 -9.09 11.55 -2.41
N ARG A 31 -8.49 10.59 -3.10
CA ARG A 31 -8.07 9.28 -2.53
C ARG A 31 -6.62 9.25 -2.10
N TRP A 32 -5.79 10.17 -2.57
CA TRP A 32 -4.35 10.19 -2.30
C TRP A 32 -3.99 10.06 -0.81
N PRO A 33 -4.54 10.88 0.12
CA PRO A 33 -4.17 10.80 1.53
C PRO A 33 -4.49 9.42 2.15
N GLY A 34 -5.63 8.84 1.78
CA GLY A 34 -6.06 7.51 2.24
C GLY A 34 -5.16 6.39 1.71
N LEU A 35 -4.74 6.49 0.45
CA LEU A 35 -3.84 5.52 -0.18
C LEU A 35 -2.45 5.55 0.46
N VAL A 36 -1.87 6.74 0.64
CA VAL A 36 -0.56 6.89 1.29
C VAL A 36 -0.61 6.36 2.71
N ARG A 37 -1.65 6.70 3.48
CA ARG A 37 -1.83 6.19 4.84
C ARG A 37 -1.94 4.66 4.87
N LEU A 38 -2.72 4.07 3.97
CA LEU A 38 -2.86 2.61 3.88
C LEU A 38 -1.54 1.95 3.48
N ALA A 39 -0.85 2.48 2.47
CA ALA A 39 0.45 2.00 2.03
C ALA A 39 1.51 2.13 3.14
N PHE A 40 1.47 3.22 3.93
CA PHE A 40 2.34 3.40 5.07
C PHE A 40 2.11 2.33 6.15
N GLY A 41 0.88 1.99 6.47
CA GLY A 41 0.57 0.87 7.38
C GLY A 41 1.13 -0.46 6.88
N LEU A 42 1.18 -0.67 5.55
CA LEU A 42 1.75 -1.88 4.95
C LEU A 42 3.28 -1.91 4.95
N THR A 43 3.93 -0.77 4.78
CA THR A 43 5.38 -0.66 4.57
C THR A 43 6.13 -0.17 5.81
N GLY A 44 5.52 0.70 6.58
CA GLY A 44 6.16 1.46 7.66
C GLY A 44 7.19 2.47 7.17
N ASP A 45 7.22 2.77 5.88
CA ASP A 45 8.17 3.65 5.20
C ASP A 45 7.39 4.64 4.32
N ARG A 46 7.62 5.94 4.53
CA ARG A 46 6.87 7.00 3.86
C ARG A 46 7.15 7.04 2.36
N TRP A 47 8.41 6.97 1.98
CA TRP A 47 8.81 7.03 0.57
C TRP A 47 8.28 5.84 -0.21
N MET A 48 8.39 4.65 0.39
CA MET A 48 7.83 3.44 -0.19
C MET A 48 6.29 3.49 -0.27
N ALA A 49 5.64 4.08 0.73
CA ALA A 49 4.20 4.24 0.73
C ALA A 49 3.72 5.16 -0.40
N GLU A 50 4.40 6.29 -0.61
CA GLU A 50 4.11 7.22 -1.70
C GLU A 50 4.37 6.57 -3.08
N ASP A 51 5.47 5.84 -3.25
CA ASP A 51 5.78 5.10 -4.49
C ASP A 51 4.70 4.05 -4.81
N ILE A 52 4.27 3.29 -3.81
CA ILE A 52 3.20 2.29 -3.97
C ILE A 52 1.85 2.96 -4.29
N ALA A 53 1.53 4.07 -3.63
CA ALA A 53 0.31 4.82 -3.89
C ALA A 53 0.30 5.41 -5.31
N GLN A 54 1.41 6.00 -5.77
CA GLN A 54 1.58 6.48 -7.14
C GLN A 54 1.44 5.33 -8.16
N THR A 55 2.11 4.21 -7.90
CA THR A 55 1.99 3.00 -8.74
C THR A 55 0.55 2.50 -8.82
N ALA A 56 -0.19 2.53 -7.71
CA ALA A 56 -1.58 2.12 -7.68
C ALA A 56 -2.46 3.06 -8.51
N LEU A 57 -2.27 4.37 -8.38
CA LEU A 57 -3.00 5.37 -9.17
C LEU A 57 -2.66 5.29 -10.66
N ALA A 58 -1.39 5.11 -11.03
CA ALA A 58 -1.00 4.93 -12.41
C ALA A 58 -1.70 3.72 -13.07
N ARG A 59 -1.79 2.59 -12.34
CA ARG A 59 -2.53 1.41 -12.81
C ARG A 59 -4.03 1.63 -12.87
N ALA A 60 -4.58 2.36 -11.89
CA ALA A 60 -6.00 2.73 -11.90
C ALA A 60 -6.33 3.64 -13.08
N TYR A 61 -5.42 4.56 -13.45
CA TYR A 61 -5.57 5.41 -14.63
C TYR A 61 -5.65 4.59 -15.93
N VAL A 62 -4.72 3.67 -16.14
CA VAL A 62 -4.76 2.76 -17.30
C VAL A 62 -6.06 1.96 -17.35
N ALA A 63 -6.60 1.59 -16.18
CA ALA A 63 -7.85 0.85 -16.07
C ALA A 63 -9.07 1.75 -15.78
N TRP A 64 -8.98 3.07 -15.97
CA TRP A 64 -9.97 4.05 -15.48
C TRP A 64 -11.40 3.75 -15.91
N ARG A 65 -11.61 3.40 -17.18
CA ARG A 65 -12.94 3.02 -17.68
C ARG A 65 -13.56 1.85 -16.91
N ARG A 66 -12.74 0.97 -16.34
CA ARG A 66 -13.17 -0.17 -15.53
C ARG A 66 -13.35 0.23 -14.08
N VAL A 67 -12.43 1.04 -13.56
CA VAL A 67 -12.48 1.56 -12.18
C VAL A 67 -13.72 2.42 -11.97
N SER A 68 -13.96 3.39 -12.87
CA SER A 68 -15.09 4.33 -12.76
C SER A 68 -16.48 3.68 -12.89
N ARG A 69 -16.55 2.49 -13.49
CA ARG A 69 -17.80 1.72 -13.66
C ARG A 69 -17.94 0.57 -12.65
N ALA A 70 -16.95 0.40 -11.75
CA ALA A 70 -17.04 -0.62 -10.71
C ALA A 70 -18.10 -0.23 -9.66
N ASP A 71 -18.79 -1.21 -9.08
CA ASP A 71 -19.75 -1.00 -7.99
C ASP A 71 -19.07 -0.35 -6.77
N ASP A 72 -17.81 -0.66 -6.51
CA ASP A 72 -16.96 -0.03 -5.49
C ASP A 72 -15.59 0.32 -6.09
N PRO A 73 -15.40 1.55 -6.62
CA PRO A 73 -14.12 2.01 -7.14
C PRO A 73 -13.01 2.03 -6.08
N ASP A 74 -13.37 2.27 -4.83
CA ASP A 74 -12.42 2.30 -3.72
C ASP A 74 -11.90 0.89 -3.38
N ALA A 75 -12.77 -0.13 -3.41
CA ALA A 75 -12.34 -1.52 -3.27
C ALA A 75 -11.43 -1.95 -4.41
N TYR A 76 -11.74 -1.52 -5.64
CA TYR A 76 -10.88 -1.79 -6.80
C TYR A 76 -9.49 -1.17 -6.62
N LEU A 77 -9.43 0.09 -6.22
CA LEU A 77 -8.18 0.82 -5.99
C LEU A 77 -7.36 0.22 -4.84
N ARG A 78 -8.01 -0.14 -3.72
CA ARG A 78 -7.38 -0.86 -2.60
C ARG A 78 -6.74 -2.17 -3.05
N ARG A 79 -7.44 -2.95 -3.87
CA ARG A 79 -6.90 -4.20 -4.43
C ARG A 79 -5.65 -3.96 -5.28
N ILE A 80 -5.65 -2.93 -6.11
CA ILE A 80 -4.47 -2.54 -6.89
C ILE A 80 -3.30 -2.20 -5.96
N LEU A 81 -3.54 -1.39 -4.93
CA LEU A 81 -2.51 -0.95 -3.97
C LEU A 81 -1.92 -2.14 -3.20
N VAL A 82 -2.74 -3.01 -2.65
CA VAL A 82 -2.29 -4.21 -1.93
C VAL A 82 -1.45 -5.12 -2.85
N ASN A 83 -1.90 -5.32 -4.09
CA ASN A 83 -1.15 -6.11 -5.06
C ASN A 83 0.20 -5.46 -5.43
N ALA A 84 0.25 -4.12 -5.55
CA ALA A 84 1.50 -3.38 -5.78
C ALA A 84 2.46 -3.55 -4.60
N SER A 85 1.96 -3.41 -3.37
CA SER A 85 2.72 -3.64 -2.15
C SER A 85 3.31 -5.06 -2.09
N HIS A 86 2.50 -6.08 -2.32
CA HIS A 86 2.98 -7.47 -2.32
C HIS A 86 4.03 -7.76 -3.40
N ARG A 87 3.92 -7.14 -4.58
CA ARG A 87 4.94 -7.27 -5.64
C ARG A 87 6.25 -6.60 -5.21
N ARG A 88 6.18 -5.43 -4.59
CA ARG A 88 7.36 -4.71 -4.10
C ARG A 88 8.10 -5.52 -3.05
N PHE A 89 7.40 -6.09 -2.07
CA PHE A 89 8.01 -6.96 -1.07
C PHE A 89 8.62 -8.23 -1.67
N ARG A 90 8.01 -8.84 -2.68
CA ARG A 90 8.61 -10.00 -3.35
C ARG A 90 9.86 -9.64 -4.14
N ALA A 91 9.83 -8.53 -4.88
CA ALA A 91 10.99 -8.06 -5.64
C ALA A 91 12.19 -7.80 -4.70
N ARG A 92 11.94 -7.15 -3.56
CA ARG A 92 12.97 -6.87 -2.57
C ARG A 92 13.59 -8.16 -2.01
N ARG A 93 12.81 -9.17 -1.67
CA ARG A 93 13.31 -10.47 -1.19
C ARG A 93 14.18 -11.22 -2.19
N VAL A 94 13.98 -11.01 -3.48
CA VAL A 94 14.80 -11.62 -4.54
C VAL A 94 16.15 -10.91 -4.70
N THR A 95 16.19 -9.60 -4.40
CA THR A 95 17.38 -8.76 -4.58
C THR A 95 18.26 -8.69 -3.33
N GLU A 96 17.68 -8.88 -2.13
CA GLU A 96 18.40 -8.87 -0.86
C GLU A 96 18.85 -10.30 -0.51
N GLN A 97 20.16 -10.49 -0.30
CA GLN A 97 20.71 -11.73 0.26
C GLN A 97 20.20 -11.91 1.71
N PRO A 98 20.06 -13.18 2.20
CA PRO A 98 19.67 -13.43 3.58
C PRO A 98 20.73 -12.86 4.54
N GLY A 99 20.47 -11.75 5.16
CA GLY A 99 21.38 -11.07 6.09
C GLY A 99 21.22 -9.57 6.18
N ASP A 100 20.81 -8.91 5.09
CA ASP A 100 20.51 -7.47 5.11
C ASP A 100 19.01 -7.23 5.33
N LEU A 101 18.60 -7.25 6.58
CA LEU A 101 17.47 -6.42 6.99
C LEU A 101 18.02 -5.00 7.09
N PRO A 102 17.76 -4.10 6.12
CA PRO A 102 18.12 -2.71 6.34
C PRO A 102 17.27 -2.26 7.54
N GLU A 103 17.92 -1.88 8.60
CA GLU A 103 17.37 -0.96 9.58
C GLU A 103 17.11 0.34 8.82
N THR A 104 15.99 0.37 8.09
CA THR A 104 15.53 1.62 7.52
C THR A 104 15.07 2.45 8.70
N PRO A 105 15.75 3.57 9.03
CA PRO A 105 15.28 4.48 10.05
C PRO A 105 13.82 4.77 9.79
N VAL A 106 13.03 4.89 10.85
CA VAL A 106 11.64 5.32 10.76
C VAL A 106 11.67 6.81 10.38
N ASP A 107 11.89 7.12 9.09
CA ASP A 107 11.61 8.44 8.53
C ASP A 107 10.08 8.58 8.41
N GLY A 108 9.42 8.48 9.55
CA GLY A 108 8.09 9.01 9.74
C GLY A 108 8.20 10.47 10.18
N PRO A 109 7.11 11.26 10.08
CA PRO A 109 7.08 12.59 10.69
C PRO A 109 7.60 12.49 12.12
N ALA A 110 8.40 13.46 12.54
CA ALA A 110 9.04 13.51 13.86
C ALA A 110 8.07 13.34 15.06
N ASP A 111 6.77 13.35 14.79
CA ASP A 111 5.68 13.17 15.74
C ASP A 111 5.31 11.70 16.03
N LEU A 112 5.96 10.71 15.39
CA LEU A 112 5.76 9.30 15.69
C LEU A 112 6.68 8.84 16.83
N VAL A 113 6.58 9.52 17.97
CA VAL A 113 7.36 9.16 19.17
C VAL A 113 6.57 8.14 20.00
N GLY A 114 7.26 7.11 20.48
CA GLY A 114 6.71 6.16 21.44
C GLY A 114 5.83 5.04 20.83
N GLU A 115 4.60 4.88 21.30
CA GLU A 115 3.72 3.74 21.00
C GLU A 115 3.47 3.50 19.50
N ARG A 116 3.38 4.58 18.69
CA ARG A 116 3.18 4.46 17.24
C ARG A 116 4.40 3.86 16.53
N ALA A 117 5.60 4.26 16.94
CA ALA A 117 6.84 3.70 16.39
C ALA A 117 6.97 2.21 16.77
N ALA A 118 6.67 1.87 18.02
CA ALA A 118 6.63 0.50 18.53
C ALA A 118 5.62 -0.36 17.75
N LEU A 119 4.41 0.15 17.51
CA LEU A 119 3.40 -0.54 16.72
C LEU A 119 3.85 -0.79 15.27
N LEU A 120 4.43 0.20 14.61
CA LEU A 120 4.95 0.05 13.26
C LEU A 120 6.11 -0.95 13.21
N ALA A 121 7.00 -0.95 14.19
CA ALA A 121 8.07 -1.94 14.32
C ALA A 121 7.51 -3.36 14.47
N ALA A 122 6.51 -3.55 15.34
CA ALA A 122 5.84 -4.84 15.52
C ALA A 122 5.13 -5.29 14.23
N LEU A 123 4.43 -4.38 13.53
CA LEU A 123 3.78 -4.68 12.26
C LEU A 123 4.79 -5.10 11.18
N ARG A 124 5.98 -4.50 11.14
CA ARG A 124 7.04 -4.88 10.18
C ARG A 124 7.54 -6.31 10.39
N GLN A 125 7.51 -6.83 11.61
CA GLN A 125 7.90 -8.20 11.92
C GLN A 125 6.86 -9.25 11.47
N LEU A 126 5.62 -8.84 11.22
CA LEU A 126 4.59 -9.75 10.72
C LEU A 126 4.88 -10.20 9.28
N PRO A 127 4.57 -11.45 8.94
CA PRO A 127 4.53 -11.89 7.54
C PRO A 127 3.63 -10.96 6.72
N PRO A 128 3.97 -10.66 5.46
CA PRO A 128 3.26 -9.66 4.65
C PRO A 128 1.75 -9.87 4.57
N ARG A 129 1.27 -11.11 4.48
CA ARG A 129 -0.16 -11.42 4.45
C ARG A 129 -0.86 -11.10 5.78
N GLN A 130 -0.21 -11.40 6.91
CA GLN A 130 -0.75 -11.12 8.24
C GLN A 130 -0.79 -9.61 8.50
N ARG A 131 0.29 -8.90 8.15
CA ARG A 131 0.33 -7.44 8.21
C ARG A 131 -0.79 -6.81 7.39
N THR A 132 -0.99 -7.30 6.14
CA THR A 132 -2.05 -6.78 5.27
C THR A 132 -3.43 -6.94 5.90
N VAL A 133 -3.73 -8.08 6.49
CA VAL A 133 -5.04 -8.31 7.14
C VAL A 133 -5.25 -7.37 8.33
N ILE A 134 -4.23 -7.17 9.19
CA ILE A 134 -4.27 -6.21 10.30
C ILE A 134 -4.52 -4.78 9.78
N VAL A 135 -3.74 -4.35 8.79
CA VAL A 135 -3.86 -2.99 8.24
C VAL A 135 -5.22 -2.76 7.59
N LEU A 136 -5.72 -3.70 6.81
CA LEU A 136 -7.05 -3.58 6.20
C LEU A 136 -8.16 -3.58 7.26
N ARG A 137 -8.03 -4.36 8.34
CA ARG A 137 -9.02 -4.42 9.40
C ARG A 137 -9.08 -3.14 10.23
N TYR A 138 -7.91 -2.66 10.70
CA TYR A 138 -7.85 -1.60 11.70
C TYR A 138 -7.53 -0.21 11.14
N TRP A 139 -6.85 -0.13 9.98
CA TRP A 139 -6.55 1.14 9.33
C TRP A 139 -7.59 1.58 8.32
N ALA A 140 -8.16 0.59 7.61
CA ALA A 140 -9.18 0.83 6.58
C ALA A 140 -10.59 0.43 7.03
N ASP A 141 -10.75 -0.06 8.27
CA ASP A 141 -12.03 -0.45 8.89
C ASP A 141 -12.87 -1.40 8.02
N LEU A 142 -12.23 -2.38 7.39
CA LEU A 142 -12.91 -3.33 6.53
C LEU A 142 -13.43 -4.54 7.29
N THR A 143 -14.58 -5.04 6.87
CA THR A 143 -15.13 -6.33 7.33
C THR A 143 -14.32 -7.50 6.77
N ASP A 144 -14.46 -8.70 7.38
CA ASP A 144 -13.80 -9.91 6.89
C ASP A 144 -14.17 -10.21 5.43
N ALA A 145 -15.41 -9.96 5.04
CA ALA A 145 -15.88 -10.16 3.67
C ALA A 145 -15.20 -9.19 2.68
N GLN A 146 -15.06 -7.92 3.04
CA GLN A 146 -14.38 -6.92 2.22
C GLN A 146 -12.89 -7.19 2.10
N ILE A 147 -12.24 -7.62 3.19
CA ILE A 147 -10.83 -8.03 3.19
C ILE A 147 -10.65 -9.25 2.28
N ALA A 148 -11.53 -10.25 2.43
CA ALA A 148 -11.51 -11.45 1.62
C ALA A 148 -11.65 -11.14 0.12
N ALA A 149 -12.57 -10.25 -0.26
CA ALA A 149 -12.73 -9.77 -1.63
C ALA A 149 -11.48 -9.02 -2.13
N THR A 150 -10.87 -8.19 -1.29
CA THR A 150 -9.64 -7.46 -1.63
C THR A 150 -8.47 -8.41 -1.87
N LEU A 151 -8.33 -9.46 -1.05
CA LEU A 151 -7.20 -10.40 -1.10
C LEU A 151 -7.43 -11.60 -2.02
N GLY A 152 -8.66 -11.82 -2.51
CA GLY A 152 -9.03 -12.96 -3.31
C GLY A 152 -8.97 -14.28 -2.53
N CYS A 153 -9.44 -14.28 -1.27
CA CYS A 153 -9.47 -15.45 -0.40
C CYS A 153 -10.82 -15.60 0.30
N SER A 154 -10.99 -16.62 1.14
CA SER A 154 -12.21 -16.79 1.92
C SER A 154 -12.21 -15.94 3.20
N PRO A 155 -13.37 -15.56 3.75
CA PRO A 155 -13.46 -14.90 5.05
C PRO A 155 -12.87 -15.74 6.21
N GLY A 156 -12.95 -17.07 6.10
CA GLY A 156 -12.29 -17.97 7.04
C GLY A 156 -10.77 -17.84 7.03
N THR A 157 -10.18 -17.67 5.83
CA THR A 157 -8.75 -17.39 5.69
C THR A 157 -8.38 -16.05 6.34
N VAL A 158 -9.21 -15.02 6.17
CA VAL A 158 -9.00 -13.71 6.79
C VAL A 158 -8.98 -13.85 8.32
N ARG A 159 -10.00 -14.51 8.90
CA ARG A 159 -10.06 -14.73 10.37
C ARG A 159 -8.85 -15.49 10.90
N SER A 160 -8.41 -16.54 10.23
CA SER A 160 -7.24 -17.31 10.66
C SER A 160 -5.95 -16.48 10.57
N GLN A 161 -5.77 -15.67 9.54
CA GLN A 161 -4.61 -14.77 9.42
C GLN A 161 -4.65 -13.67 10.48
N LEU A 162 -5.83 -13.09 10.75
CA LEU A 162 -6.02 -12.07 11.77
C LEU A 162 -5.68 -12.62 13.17
N SER A 163 -6.21 -13.80 13.54
CA SER A 163 -5.91 -14.45 14.81
C SER A 163 -4.40 -14.68 15.00
N ARG A 164 -3.71 -15.22 13.99
CA ARG A 164 -2.26 -15.46 14.05
C ARG A 164 -1.47 -14.14 14.12
N ALA A 165 -1.91 -13.11 13.42
CA ALA A 165 -1.27 -11.80 13.46
C ALA A 165 -1.39 -11.17 14.85
N LEU A 166 -2.59 -11.20 15.45
CA LEU A 166 -2.82 -10.67 16.79
C LEU A 166 -2.02 -11.44 17.87
N ALA A 167 -1.92 -12.78 17.75
CA ALA A 167 -1.10 -13.58 18.66
C ALA A 167 0.36 -13.12 18.61
N ARG A 168 0.93 -12.97 17.40
CA ARG A 168 2.31 -12.50 17.22
C ARG A 168 2.54 -11.08 17.72
N LEU A 169 1.56 -10.18 17.54
CA LEU A 169 1.67 -8.82 18.06
C LEU A 169 1.70 -8.77 19.58
N ARG A 170 0.92 -9.65 20.28
CA ARG A 170 0.96 -9.75 21.75
C ARG A 170 2.29 -10.26 22.28
N GLU A 171 2.98 -11.09 21.50
CA GLU A 171 4.31 -11.63 21.83
C GLU A 171 5.45 -10.72 21.39
N SER A 172 5.15 -9.59 20.74
CA SER A 172 6.17 -8.69 20.21
C SER A 172 6.84 -7.88 21.32
N PRO A 173 8.17 -7.98 21.50
CA PRO A 173 8.90 -7.19 22.48
C PRO A 173 8.70 -5.68 22.29
N ALA A 174 8.51 -5.25 21.06
CA ALA A 174 8.30 -3.83 20.72
C ALA A 174 7.02 -3.23 21.35
N LEU A 175 6.07 -4.07 21.78
CA LEU A 175 4.82 -3.63 22.41
C LEU A 175 4.80 -3.90 23.92
N GLY A 176 5.80 -4.64 24.46
CA GLY A 176 5.87 -5.01 25.88
C GLY A 176 6.62 -4.02 26.78
N GLU A 177 7.30 -3.03 26.24
CA GLU A 177 8.12 -2.08 27.01
C GLU A 177 7.34 -0.84 27.51
N GLY A 178 6.01 -0.80 27.36
CA GLY A 178 5.18 0.36 27.71
C GLY A 178 4.46 0.32 29.07
N ASP A 179 4.61 -0.74 29.89
CA ASP A 179 3.79 -0.90 31.12
C ASP A 179 4.60 -0.92 32.43
N ASP A 180 5.79 -0.30 32.46
CA ASP A 180 6.54 -0.07 33.69
C ASP A 180 6.92 1.43 33.78
N GLY A 181 5.96 2.26 34.20
CA GLY A 181 6.22 3.67 34.50
C GLY A 181 5.06 4.31 35.26
#